data_b6054f375bc0a06990b9f53d92773ca7
#
_entry.id   b6054f375bc0a06990b9f53d92773ca7
#
_cell.length_a   1.000
_cell.length_b   1.000
_cell.length_c   1.000
_cell.angle_alpha   90.00
_cell.angle_beta   90.00
_cell.angle_gamma   90.00
#
_symmetry.space_group_name_H-M   'P 1'
#
loop_
_entity.id
_entity.type
_entity.pdbx_description
1 polymer ?
#
loop_
_entity_poly.entity_id
_entity_poly.type
_entity_poly.pdbx_seq_one_letter_code
_entity_poly.pdbx_strand_id
1 'polypeptide(L)'
;MYSRIHMGGYVEKGWGVLYFVPRAGSAYLDVLLRAARESMDDFHGDGIYSDEFSWAYRTRGYSRYDYGRWDGYSADLADDGQVLRLKSDNGFTTESAQLQLVYETIRRGKFFLANGGAALRSVTCLPMARFAEGGNGLPSMAAAHFTSVPLVLGNFGDETSRRGIFEAVKAALSMGCIYSPHACNLLLEGPDNFVCKLYPITIRKLGPGWIEGEERLITTVSKTFDWPGQAASIRRYRYSDQGDLLAPPDRLEIKAGQKLEVSVPKRGLTIVEISGPQ
;
A
#
# COMPACT_ATOMS: atom_id res chain seq x y z
N MET A 1 28.17 12.59 -5.89
CA MET A 1 27.78 13.56 -6.92
C MET A 1 26.35 13.91 -6.69
N TYR A 2 26.04 15.19 -6.52
CA TYR A 2 24.71 15.68 -6.13
C TYR A 2 23.84 15.82 -7.38
N SER A 3 22.65 15.28 -7.43
CA SER A 3 21.65 15.88 -8.30
C SER A 3 20.94 16.94 -7.45
N ARG A 4 21.05 18.20 -7.79
CA ARG A 4 20.21 19.26 -7.23
C ARG A 4 18.80 19.02 -7.77
N ILE A 5 17.96 18.51 -6.94
CA ILE A 5 16.55 18.37 -7.27
C ILE A 5 15.84 19.55 -6.61
N HIS A 6 15.28 20.43 -7.43
CA HIS A 6 14.39 21.47 -6.95
C HIS A 6 13.03 20.82 -6.66
N MET A 7 12.70 20.71 -5.40
CA MET A 7 11.32 20.45 -4.99
C MET A 7 10.55 21.78 -5.07
N GLY A 8 9.80 22.01 -6.14
CA GLY A 8 9.07 23.25 -6.39
C GLY A 8 8.33 23.75 -5.16
N GLY A 9 7.54 23.64 -4.48
CA GLY A 9 6.91 24.25 -3.31
C GLY A 9 7.72 24.26 -2.00
N TYR A 10 8.82 23.52 -1.89
CA TYR A 10 9.67 23.52 -0.68
C TYR A 10 10.82 24.52 -0.80
N VAL A 11 11.26 24.81 -2.01
CA VAL A 11 12.28 25.85 -2.25
C VAL A 11 11.74 27.24 -1.94
N GLU A 12 10.47 27.49 -2.23
CA GLU A 12 9.78 28.74 -1.89
C GLU A 12 9.69 28.99 -0.38
N LYS A 13 9.76 27.91 0.43
CA LYS A 13 9.78 27.98 1.90
C LYS A 13 11.19 27.99 2.51
N GLY A 14 12.22 28.14 1.69
CA GLY A 14 13.62 28.22 2.15
C GLY A 14 14.22 26.86 2.57
N TRP A 15 13.59 25.74 2.25
CA TRP A 15 14.10 24.42 2.55
C TRP A 15 14.87 23.87 1.34
N GLY A 16 16.17 23.71 1.49
CA GLY A 16 17.01 23.01 0.51
C GLY A 16 17.15 21.54 0.89
N VAL A 17 16.56 20.64 0.13
CA VAL A 17 16.77 19.20 0.31
C VAL A 17 17.74 18.69 -0.74
N LEU A 18 18.82 18.05 -0.28
CA LEU A 18 19.77 17.38 -1.16
C LEU A 18 19.34 15.93 -1.34
N TYR A 19 19.13 15.52 -2.58
CA TYR A 19 18.84 14.15 -2.93
C TYR A 19 20.09 13.44 -3.44
N PHE A 20 20.32 12.27 -2.90
CA PHE A 20 21.38 11.37 -3.34
C PHE A 20 20.75 10.18 -4.05
N VAL A 21 21.29 9.82 -5.19
CA VAL A 21 20.87 8.63 -5.91
C VAL A 21 21.66 7.44 -5.34
N PRO A 22 21.01 6.51 -4.63
CA PRO A 22 21.68 5.31 -4.16
C PRO A 22 21.99 4.42 -5.36
N ARG A 23 23.28 4.15 -5.58
CA ARG A 23 23.77 3.30 -6.67
C ARG A 23 24.54 2.13 -6.08
N ALA A 24 24.69 1.06 -6.85
CA ALA A 24 25.59 -0.02 -6.50
C ALA A 24 26.99 0.51 -6.19
N GLY A 25 27.56 0.10 -5.05
CA GLY A 25 28.90 0.51 -4.61
C GLY A 25 29.01 1.98 -4.17
N SER A 26 27.90 2.68 -3.95
CA SER A 26 27.95 4.04 -3.39
C SER A 26 27.97 4.03 -1.87
N ALA A 27 28.72 4.94 -1.26
CA ALA A 27 28.70 5.11 0.20
C ALA A 27 27.32 5.38 0.76
N TYR A 28 26.43 6.00 -0.02
CA TYR A 28 25.05 6.25 0.40
C TYR A 28 24.24 4.94 0.51
N LEU A 29 24.41 4.03 -0.46
CA LEU A 29 23.78 2.71 -0.36
C LEU A 29 24.29 1.93 0.86
N ASP A 30 25.61 1.98 1.14
CA ASP A 30 26.19 1.32 2.31
C ASP A 30 25.59 1.86 3.62
N VAL A 31 25.35 3.18 3.71
CA VAL A 31 24.67 3.81 4.86
C VAL A 31 23.24 3.31 4.99
N LEU A 32 22.47 3.26 3.88
CA LEU A 32 21.09 2.77 3.89
C LEU A 32 21.01 1.30 4.34
N LEU A 33 21.88 0.45 3.80
CA LEU A 33 21.91 -0.97 4.16
C LEU A 33 22.31 -1.19 5.62
N ARG A 34 23.26 -0.40 6.12
CA ARG A 34 23.64 -0.43 7.53
C ARG A 34 22.47 0.00 8.43
N ALA A 35 21.83 1.13 8.15
CA ALA A 35 20.69 1.61 8.92
C ALA A 35 19.53 0.60 8.92
N ALA A 36 19.28 -0.07 7.77
CA ALA A 36 18.27 -1.12 7.70
C ALA A 36 18.63 -2.32 8.60
N ARG A 37 19.90 -2.73 8.64
CA ARG A 37 20.38 -3.81 9.54
C ARG A 37 20.22 -3.42 11.00
N GLU A 38 20.74 -2.26 11.39
CA GLU A 38 20.63 -1.74 12.76
C GLU A 38 19.16 -1.68 13.22
N SER A 39 18.25 -1.20 12.34
CA SER A 39 16.83 -1.17 12.64
C SER A 39 16.24 -2.55 12.94
N MET A 40 16.63 -3.57 12.20
CA MET A 40 16.07 -4.91 12.34
C MET A 40 16.78 -5.75 13.41
N ASP A 41 18.10 -5.62 13.51
CA ASP A 41 18.94 -6.48 14.34
C ASP A 41 19.10 -5.88 15.76
N ASP A 42 19.38 -4.58 15.88
CA ASP A 42 19.65 -3.92 17.17
C ASP A 42 18.36 -3.37 17.82
N PHE A 43 17.46 -2.80 17.04
CA PHE A 43 16.18 -2.27 17.53
C PHE A 43 15.01 -3.25 17.42
N HIS A 44 15.27 -4.48 16.94
CA HIS A 44 14.28 -5.56 16.81
C HIS A 44 13.05 -5.17 15.98
N GLY A 45 13.21 -4.29 15.01
CA GLY A 45 12.13 -3.88 14.09
C GLY A 45 11.57 -5.08 13.30
N ASP A 46 10.26 -5.09 13.05
CA ASP A 46 9.60 -6.14 12.29
C ASP A 46 9.85 -6.02 10.78
N GLY A 47 10.43 -4.92 10.33
CA GLY A 47 10.78 -4.69 8.94
C GLY A 47 11.18 -3.25 8.64
N ILE A 48 11.19 -2.95 7.35
CA ILE A 48 11.57 -1.63 6.83
C ILE A 48 10.38 -1.02 6.09
N TYR A 49 10.04 0.20 6.45
CA TYR A 49 9.20 1.10 5.66
C TYR A 49 10.10 2.03 4.85
N SER A 50 9.90 2.06 3.54
CA SER A 50 10.59 2.98 2.65
C SER A 50 9.62 3.97 2.05
N ASP A 51 9.69 5.20 2.50
CA ASP A 51 8.93 6.29 1.90
C ASP A 51 9.49 6.66 0.52
N GLU A 52 8.61 7.13 -0.37
CA GLU A 52 8.98 7.57 -1.72
C GLU A 52 9.85 6.54 -2.48
N PHE A 53 9.60 5.25 -2.30
CA PHE A 53 10.43 4.16 -2.81
C PHE A 53 10.64 4.20 -4.32
N SER A 54 9.70 4.75 -5.08
CA SER A 54 9.73 4.74 -6.55
C SER A 54 9.39 6.10 -7.17
N TRP A 55 9.79 7.18 -6.56
CA TRP A 55 9.47 8.54 -7.03
C TRP A 55 10.17 8.97 -8.30
N ALA A 56 11.11 8.19 -8.81
CA ALA A 56 11.84 8.45 -10.05
C ALA A 56 10.94 8.72 -11.29
N TYR A 57 9.66 8.37 -11.24
CA TYR A 57 8.72 8.57 -12.34
C TYR A 57 7.80 9.78 -12.17
N ARG A 58 7.83 10.49 -11.04
CA ARG A 58 6.96 11.65 -10.84
C ARG A 58 7.50 12.92 -11.45
N THR A 59 6.60 13.67 -12.10
CA THR A 59 6.93 14.91 -12.80
C THR A 59 6.85 16.16 -11.94
N ARG A 60 6.35 16.07 -10.71
CA ARG A 60 6.16 17.22 -9.84
C ARG A 60 7.33 17.38 -8.88
N GLY A 61 8.25 18.30 -9.21
CA GLY A 61 9.29 18.76 -8.30
C GLY A 61 10.52 17.86 -8.15
N TYR A 62 10.51 16.65 -8.72
CA TYR A 62 11.65 15.71 -8.70
C TYR A 62 12.24 15.55 -10.09
N SER A 63 13.55 15.58 -10.20
CA SER A 63 14.20 15.25 -11.45
C SER A 63 14.19 13.74 -11.67
N ARG A 64 13.39 13.26 -12.60
CA ARG A 64 13.43 11.87 -13.04
C ARG A 64 14.71 11.55 -13.77
N TYR A 65 15.27 12.50 -14.48
CA TYR A 65 16.39 12.32 -15.38
C TYR A 65 17.63 13.07 -14.91
N ASP A 66 18.77 12.41 -14.99
CA ASP A 66 20.09 13.00 -14.80
C ASP A 66 20.77 13.15 -16.17
N TYR A 67 20.96 14.39 -16.59
CA TYR A 67 21.63 14.73 -17.86
C TYR A 67 23.14 14.86 -17.73
N GLY A 68 23.67 14.73 -16.53
CA GLY A 68 25.12 14.73 -16.29
C GLY A 68 25.77 13.38 -16.50
N ARG A 69 24.96 12.32 -16.65
CA ARG A 69 25.41 10.94 -16.88
C ARG A 69 24.47 10.22 -17.81
N TRP A 70 24.99 9.19 -18.47
CA TRP A 70 24.22 8.28 -19.29
C TRP A 70 24.14 6.92 -18.64
N ASP A 71 22.94 6.35 -18.60
CA ASP A 71 22.68 5.00 -18.07
C ASP A 71 22.92 3.89 -19.10
N GLY A 72 23.26 4.23 -20.34
CA GLY A 72 23.44 3.29 -21.44
C GLY A 72 22.19 3.03 -22.28
N TYR A 73 21.03 3.56 -21.86
CA TYR A 73 19.73 3.24 -22.45
C TYR A 73 18.85 4.46 -22.76
N SER A 74 18.88 5.48 -21.89
CA SER A 74 17.92 6.57 -21.94
C SER A 74 18.41 7.76 -22.77
N ALA A 75 17.55 8.30 -23.62
CA ALA A 75 17.82 9.49 -24.41
C ALA A 75 16.53 10.31 -24.61
N ASP A 76 16.71 11.58 -24.91
CA ASP A 76 15.65 12.39 -25.54
C ASP A 76 15.79 12.22 -27.07
N LEU A 77 14.65 12.00 -27.72
CA LEU A 77 14.59 11.80 -29.17
C LEU A 77 13.84 12.97 -29.82
N ALA A 78 14.26 13.33 -31.02
CA ALA A 78 13.49 14.16 -31.92
C ALA A 78 12.33 13.35 -32.55
N ASP A 79 11.41 14.02 -33.19
CA ASP A 79 10.24 13.38 -33.82
C ASP A 79 10.65 12.39 -34.94
N ASP A 80 11.81 12.57 -35.53
CA ASP A 80 12.40 11.68 -36.54
C ASP A 80 13.21 10.51 -35.94
N GLY A 81 13.27 10.43 -34.59
CA GLY A 81 13.99 9.40 -33.87
C GLY A 81 15.48 9.66 -33.63
N GLN A 82 16.01 10.81 -34.08
CA GLN A 82 17.40 11.17 -33.78
C GLN A 82 17.61 11.46 -32.31
N VAL A 83 18.75 11.03 -31.77
CA VAL A 83 19.11 11.30 -30.37
C VAL A 83 19.48 12.77 -30.20
N LEU A 84 18.66 13.49 -29.43
CA LEU A 84 18.91 14.88 -29.07
C LEU A 84 19.84 15.00 -27.89
N ARG A 85 19.66 14.16 -26.87
CA ARG A 85 20.42 14.24 -25.63
C ARG A 85 20.42 12.92 -24.88
N LEU A 86 21.58 12.50 -24.42
CA LEU A 86 21.74 11.35 -23.53
C LEU A 86 21.40 11.73 -22.09
N LYS A 87 20.81 10.79 -21.35
CA LYS A 87 20.40 10.97 -19.95
C LYS A 87 20.43 9.65 -19.19
N SER A 88 20.36 9.71 -17.86
CA SER A 88 20.01 8.57 -17.02
C SER A 88 18.58 8.68 -16.56
N ASP A 89 17.82 7.60 -16.58
CA ASP A 89 16.58 7.47 -15.82
C ASP A 89 16.92 6.99 -14.40
N ASN A 90 16.52 7.77 -13.39
CA ASN A 90 16.82 7.45 -11.99
C ASN A 90 16.15 6.13 -11.54
N GLY A 91 15.06 5.72 -12.17
CA GLY A 91 14.49 4.39 -11.98
C GLY A 91 15.48 3.28 -12.27
N PHE A 92 16.21 3.34 -13.40
CA PHE A 92 17.23 2.34 -13.74
C PHE A 92 18.46 2.45 -12.82
N THR A 93 18.90 3.66 -12.51
CA THR A 93 20.12 3.83 -11.72
C THR A 93 19.98 3.45 -10.25
N THR A 94 18.75 3.45 -9.72
CA THR A 94 18.42 3.05 -8.33
C THR A 94 18.00 1.59 -8.19
N GLU A 95 17.80 0.86 -9.29
CA GLU A 95 17.34 -0.53 -9.27
C GLU A 95 18.13 -1.41 -8.33
N SER A 96 19.47 -1.39 -8.46
CA SER A 96 20.34 -2.22 -7.63
C SER A 96 20.19 -1.92 -6.13
N ALA A 97 20.01 -0.65 -5.76
CA ALA A 97 19.80 -0.26 -4.37
C ALA A 97 18.45 -0.73 -3.84
N GLN A 98 17.39 -0.59 -4.65
CA GLN A 98 16.06 -1.07 -4.29
C GLN A 98 16.07 -2.59 -4.08
N LEU A 99 16.67 -3.34 -5.00
CA LEU A 99 16.81 -4.79 -4.88
C LEU A 99 17.56 -5.18 -3.61
N GLN A 100 18.71 -4.54 -3.34
CA GLN A 100 19.53 -4.84 -2.17
C GLN A 100 18.81 -4.55 -0.86
N LEU A 101 18.10 -3.42 -0.73
CA LEU A 101 17.34 -3.09 0.46
C LEU A 101 16.21 -4.09 0.73
N VAL A 102 15.46 -4.44 -0.31
CA VAL A 102 14.39 -5.43 -0.18
C VAL A 102 14.97 -6.79 0.19
N TYR A 103 16.00 -7.26 -0.50
CA TYR A 103 16.62 -8.55 -0.18
C TYR A 103 17.25 -8.58 1.20
N GLU A 104 17.87 -7.50 1.64
CA GLU A 104 18.43 -7.39 2.99
C GLU A 104 17.37 -7.59 4.07
N THR A 105 16.16 -7.11 3.82
CA THR A 105 15.01 -7.23 4.73
C THR A 105 14.39 -8.62 4.68
N ILE A 106 14.03 -9.12 3.49
CA ILE A 106 13.28 -10.37 3.35
C ILE A 106 14.12 -11.61 3.72
N ARG A 107 15.44 -11.58 3.51
CA ARG A 107 16.36 -12.66 3.93
C ARG A 107 16.39 -12.86 5.44
N ARG A 108 16.02 -11.84 6.21
CA ARG A 108 15.86 -11.91 7.67
C ARG A 108 14.48 -12.38 8.10
N GLY A 109 13.61 -12.74 7.16
CA GLY A 109 12.20 -13.05 7.44
C GLY A 109 11.41 -11.82 7.90
N LYS A 110 11.91 -10.61 7.59
CA LYS A 110 11.29 -9.35 7.98
C LYS A 110 10.45 -8.77 6.85
N PHE A 111 9.53 -7.86 7.21
CA PHE A 111 8.59 -7.26 6.29
C PHE A 111 9.16 -6.01 5.62
N PHE A 112 8.98 -5.88 4.31
CA PHE A 112 9.32 -4.65 3.58
C PHE A 112 8.05 -3.99 3.06
N LEU A 113 7.84 -2.73 3.42
CA LEU A 113 6.72 -1.92 2.98
C LEU A 113 7.23 -0.70 2.22
N ALA A 114 6.79 -0.55 0.99
CA ALA A 114 7.18 0.56 0.12
C ALA A 114 6.03 1.52 -0.14
N ASN A 115 6.29 2.82 0.01
CA ASN A 115 5.38 3.85 -0.48
C ASN A 115 5.64 4.10 -1.97
N GLY A 116 4.63 3.88 -2.78
CA GLY A 116 4.65 4.11 -4.22
C GLY A 116 4.86 2.85 -5.07
N GLY A 117 4.64 2.99 -6.36
CA GLY A 117 4.74 1.94 -7.35
C GLY A 117 6.19 1.68 -7.80
N ALA A 118 6.59 0.42 -8.01
CA ALA A 118 7.87 0.14 -8.65
C ALA A 118 7.81 0.51 -10.14
N ALA A 119 8.86 1.18 -10.61
CA ALA A 119 8.99 1.50 -12.03
C ALA A 119 9.55 0.32 -12.86
N LEU A 120 10.22 -0.62 -12.20
CA LEU A 120 10.96 -1.70 -12.86
C LEU A 120 10.36 -3.07 -12.53
N ARG A 121 10.32 -3.94 -13.53
CA ARG A 121 9.78 -5.30 -13.40
C ARG A 121 10.51 -6.11 -12.33
N SER A 122 11.83 -6.03 -12.25
CA SER A 122 12.66 -6.71 -11.27
C SER A 122 12.23 -6.39 -9.83
N VAL A 123 11.94 -5.13 -9.56
CA VAL A 123 11.48 -4.66 -8.25
C VAL A 123 10.00 -4.99 -8.02
N THR A 124 9.16 -4.91 -9.07
CA THR A 124 7.74 -5.25 -8.98
C THR A 124 7.50 -6.72 -8.62
N CYS A 125 8.38 -7.61 -9.07
CA CYS A 125 8.27 -9.05 -8.82
C CYS A 125 8.75 -9.48 -7.42
N LEU A 126 9.27 -8.56 -6.60
CA LEU A 126 9.72 -8.90 -5.25
C LEU A 126 8.53 -9.14 -4.29
N PRO A 127 8.67 -10.06 -3.34
CA PRO A 127 7.64 -10.34 -2.35
C PRO A 127 7.64 -9.28 -1.24
N MET A 128 7.24 -8.07 -1.58
CA MET A 128 7.13 -6.95 -0.66
C MET A 128 5.72 -6.37 -0.72
N ALA A 129 5.28 -5.78 0.38
CA ALA A 129 4.06 -4.99 0.39
C ALA A 129 4.34 -3.58 -0.11
N ARG A 130 3.38 -3.03 -0.83
CA ARG A 130 3.40 -1.63 -1.27
C ARG A 130 2.03 -1.03 -1.14
N PHE A 131 1.98 0.27 -0.94
CA PHE A 131 0.71 0.99 -0.95
C PHE A 131 0.74 2.14 -1.94
N ALA A 132 -0.44 2.49 -2.41
CA ALA A 132 -0.68 3.73 -3.12
C ALA A 132 -1.09 4.80 -2.11
N GLU A 133 -0.34 5.89 -2.05
CA GLU A 133 -0.69 7.07 -1.29
C GLU A 133 -1.57 8.00 -2.13
N GLY A 134 -2.46 8.71 -1.48
CA GLY A 134 -3.24 9.75 -2.14
C GLY A 134 -4.66 9.35 -2.49
N GLY A 135 -5.25 8.56 -1.65
CA GLY A 135 -6.68 8.40 -1.43
C GLY A 135 -7.53 8.19 -2.68
N ASN A 136 -8.32 9.12 -3.02
CA ASN A 136 -9.49 8.96 -3.88
C ASN A 136 -9.24 8.86 -5.39
N GLY A 137 -8.00 8.77 -5.84
CA GLY A 137 -7.67 8.68 -7.25
C GLY A 137 -7.66 7.24 -7.78
N LEU A 138 -8.56 6.88 -8.68
CA LEU A 138 -8.56 5.58 -9.36
C LEU A 138 -7.19 5.15 -9.90
N PRO A 139 -6.37 6.02 -10.52
CA PRO A 139 -5.04 5.65 -10.99
C PRO A 139 -4.09 5.24 -9.86
N SER A 140 -4.16 5.91 -8.70
CA SER A 140 -3.33 5.57 -7.54
C SER A 140 -3.73 4.22 -6.95
N MET A 141 -5.03 3.95 -6.83
CA MET A 141 -5.54 2.66 -6.36
C MET A 141 -5.21 1.52 -7.33
N ALA A 142 -5.32 1.76 -8.64
CA ALA A 142 -4.94 0.77 -9.64
C ALA A 142 -3.46 0.37 -9.55
N ALA A 143 -2.58 1.30 -9.18
CA ALA A 143 -1.16 1.01 -8.97
C ALA A 143 -0.91 0.02 -7.81
N ALA A 144 -1.82 -0.08 -6.83
CA ALA A 144 -1.71 -1.04 -5.74
C ALA A 144 -1.81 -2.49 -6.22
N HIS A 145 -2.44 -2.76 -7.37
CA HIS A 145 -2.52 -4.10 -7.96
C HIS A 145 -1.20 -4.63 -8.53
N PHE A 146 -0.18 -3.79 -8.65
CA PHE A 146 1.18 -4.24 -9.01
C PHE A 146 1.97 -4.81 -7.83
N THR A 147 1.29 -5.21 -6.76
CA THR A 147 1.90 -5.79 -5.56
C THR A 147 1.18 -7.07 -5.14
N SER A 148 1.86 -7.86 -4.28
CA SER A 148 1.25 -9.05 -3.69
C SER A 148 0.13 -8.73 -2.70
N VAL A 149 0.17 -7.53 -2.09
CA VAL A 149 -0.85 -7.03 -1.15
C VAL A 149 -1.26 -5.63 -1.59
N PRO A 150 -2.45 -5.46 -2.19
CA PRO A 150 -2.90 -4.18 -2.73
C PRO A 150 -3.39 -3.25 -1.61
N LEU A 151 -2.47 -2.49 -1.03
CA LEU A 151 -2.74 -1.51 0.02
C LEU A 151 -2.98 -0.12 -0.56
N VAL A 152 -3.93 0.58 0.01
CA VAL A 152 -4.17 2.01 -0.20
C VAL A 152 -4.06 2.72 1.14
N LEU A 153 -3.11 3.63 1.27
CA LEU A 153 -2.99 4.47 2.45
C LEU A 153 -4.08 5.52 2.42
N GLY A 154 -4.76 5.70 3.56
CA GLY A 154 -5.74 6.75 3.77
C GLY A 154 -5.15 8.13 3.48
N ASN A 155 -6.01 9.04 3.04
CA ASN A 155 -5.62 10.40 2.73
C ASN A 155 -5.93 11.31 3.93
N PHE A 156 -4.98 12.16 4.28
CA PHE A 156 -5.13 13.15 5.35
C PHE A 156 -6.41 14.00 5.28
N GLY A 157 -6.91 14.29 4.07
CA GLY A 157 -8.12 15.07 3.87
C GLY A 157 -9.41 14.30 4.13
N ASP A 158 -9.42 13.00 3.90
CA ASP A 158 -10.62 12.15 3.99
C ASP A 158 -10.81 11.57 5.38
N GLU A 159 -9.76 11.51 6.19
CA GLU A 159 -9.76 10.91 7.53
C GLU A 159 -10.22 11.88 8.63
N THR A 160 -10.84 13.00 8.29
CA THR A 160 -11.35 13.99 9.24
C THR A 160 -12.74 13.68 9.79
N SER A 161 -13.45 12.74 9.16
CA SER A 161 -14.80 12.36 9.58
C SER A 161 -15.05 10.87 9.39
N ARG A 162 -15.96 10.29 10.20
CA ARG A 162 -16.39 8.90 10.05
C ARG A 162 -16.83 8.59 8.62
N ARG A 163 -17.67 9.45 8.06
CA ARG A 163 -18.17 9.29 6.69
C ARG A 163 -17.05 9.34 5.65
N GLY A 164 -16.12 10.28 5.79
CA GLY A 164 -14.98 10.39 4.86
C GLY A 164 -14.13 9.13 4.86
N ILE A 165 -13.81 8.59 6.03
CA ILE A 165 -13.08 7.33 6.18
C ILE A 165 -13.89 6.16 5.60
N PHE A 166 -15.21 6.12 5.85
CA PHE A 166 -16.07 5.07 5.35
C PHE A 166 -16.12 5.04 3.82
N GLU A 167 -16.25 6.21 3.18
CA GLU A 167 -16.20 6.33 1.72
C GLU A 167 -14.82 5.96 1.16
N ALA A 168 -13.72 6.30 1.84
CA ALA A 168 -12.38 5.90 1.45
C ALA A 168 -12.19 4.37 1.51
N VAL A 169 -12.66 3.73 2.56
CA VAL A 169 -12.68 2.26 2.67
C VAL A 169 -13.46 1.62 1.53
N LYS A 170 -14.65 2.14 1.22
CA LYS A 170 -15.48 1.63 0.12
C LYS A 170 -14.82 1.84 -1.23
N ALA A 171 -14.20 2.99 -1.45
CA ALA A 171 -13.46 3.28 -2.68
C ALA A 171 -12.31 2.29 -2.87
N ALA A 172 -11.51 2.05 -1.83
CA ALA A 172 -10.44 1.05 -1.86
C ALA A 172 -11.00 -0.36 -2.18
N LEU A 173 -12.04 -0.80 -1.48
CA LEU A 173 -12.68 -2.09 -1.72
C LEU A 173 -13.26 -2.21 -3.13
N SER A 174 -13.83 -1.15 -3.69
CA SER A 174 -14.37 -1.17 -5.05
C SER A 174 -13.32 -1.53 -6.11
N MET A 175 -12.07 -1.21 -5.82
CA MET A 175 -10.91 -1.53 -6.65
C MET A 175 -10.22 -2.85 -6.22
N GLY A 176 -10.78 -3.59 -5.27
CA GLY A 176 -10.13 -4.78 -4.72
C GLY A 176 -8.88 -4.46 -3.91
N CYS A 177 -8.81 -3.28 -3.33
CA CYS A 177 -7.70 -2.84 -2.49
C CYS A 177 -8.08 -2.84 -1.01
N ILE A 178 -7.08 -2.95 -0.14
CA ILE A 178 -7.21 -2.84 1.30
C ILE A 178 -6.91 -1.41 1.71
N TYR A 179 -7.82 -0.81 2.47
CA TYR A 179 -7.60 0.50 3.07
C TYR A 179 -6.70 0.39 4.29
N SER A 180 -5.62 1.16 4.34
CA SER A 180 -4.76 1.34 5.51
C SER A 180 -4.97 2.75 6.06
N PRO A 181 -5.47 2.92 7.30
CA PRO A 181 -5.65 4.24 7.88
C PRO A 181 -4.31 4.93 8.14
N HIS A 182 -4.25 6.24 7.88
CA HIS A 182 -3.06 7.04 8.18
C HIS A 182 -3.18 7.76 9.53
N ALA A 183 -4.21 8.58 9.71
CA ALA A 183 -4.44 9.38 10.91
C ALA A 183 -5.89 9.27 11.40
N CYS A 184 -6.32 8.04 11.67
CA CYS A 184 -7.72 7.72 11.86
C CYS A 184 -8.10 7.78 13.34
N ASN A 185 -8.83 8.82 13.74
CA ASN A 185 -9.35 8.95 15.12
C ASN A 185 -10.42 7.89 15.46
N LEU A 186 -11.03 7.24 14.47
CA LEU A 186 -12.03 6.19 14.72
C LEU A 186 -11.47 5.01 15.49
N LEU A 187 -10.17 4.76 15.46
CA LEU A 187 -9.52 3.72 16.25
C LEU A 187 -9.74 3.91 17.76
N LEU A 188 -10.03 5.16 18.19
CA LEU A 188 -10.29 5.51 19.58
C LEU A 188 -11.76 5.38 19.98
N GLU A 189 -12.67 5.18 19.03
CA GLU A 189 -14.12 5.15 19.29
C GLU A 189 -14.65 3.80 19.81
N GLY A 190 -13.77 2.83 19.95
CA GLY A 190 -14.14 1.51 20.45
C GLY A 190 -13.98 0.39 19.43
N PRO A 191 -14.04 -0.86 19.89
CA PRO A 191 -13.65 -2.01 19.07
C PRO A 191 -14.64 -2.39 17.97
N ASP A 192 -15.87 -1.89 18.01
CA ASP A 192 -16.93 -2.26 17.07
C ASP A 192 -17.10 -1.28 15.90
N ASN A 193 -16.25 -0.24 15.82
CA ASN A 193 -16.22 0.58 14.63
C ASN A 193 -15.63 -0.21 13.44
N PHE A 194 -16.03 0.15 12.20
CA PHE A 194 -15.66 -0.60 11.01
C PHE A 194 -14.13 -0.63 10.76
N VAL A 195 -13.38 0.41 11.14
CA VAL A 195 -11.93 0.47 10.92
C VAL A 195 -11.22 -0.58 11.77
N CYS A 196 -11.62 -0.74 13.04
CA CYS A 196 -11.08 -1.78 13.92
C CYS A 196 -11.40 -3.20 13.43
N LYS A 197 -12.42 -3.35 12.57
CA LYS A 197 -12.82 -4.63 12.01
C LYS A 197 -12.18 -4.95 10.66
N LEU A 198 -11.37 -4.06 10.09
CA LEU A 198 -10.66 -4.34 8.83
C LEU A 198 -9.48 -5.30 9.03
N TYR A 199 -8.90 -5.36 10.24
CA TYR A 199 -7.68 -6.10 10.53
C TYR A 199 -7.80 -6.99 11.77
N PRO A 200 -6.94 -8.02 11.90
CA PRO A 200 -5.98 -8.53 10.90
C PRO A 200 -6.70 -9.21 9.74
N ILE A 201 -6.03 -9.28 8.58
CA ILE A 201 -6.55 -10.02 7.43
C ILE A 201 -5.43 -10.66 6.62
N THR A 202 -5.43 -11.98 6.52
CA THR A 202 -4.59 -12.76 5.61
C THR A 202 -5.39 -13.02 4.35
N ILE A 203 -5.01 -12.36 3.26
CA ILE A 203 -5.82 -12.35 2.03
C ILE A 203 -5.75 -13.69 1.32
N ARG A 204 -6.90 -14.21 0.91
CA ARG A 204 -7.05 -15.38 0.04
C ARG A 204 -7.54 -15.01 -1.35
N LYS A 205 -8.54 -14.16 -1.43
CA LYS A 205 -9.13 -13.70 -2.69
C LYS A 205 -9.53 -12.24 -2.59
N LEU A 206 -9.44 -11.57 -3.72
CA LEU A 206 -9.85 -10.19 -3.90
C LEU A 206 -10.82 -10.09 -5.06
N GLY A 207 -11.74 -9.15 -4.97
CA GLY A 207 -12.62 -8.80 -6.07
C GLY A 207 -13.23 -7.42 -5.89
N PRO A 208 -13.85 -6.88 -6.93
CA PRO A 208 -14.50 -5.58 -6.84
C PRO A 208 -15.53 -5.54 -5.70
N GLY A 209 -15.25 -4.72 -4.69
CA GLY A 209 -16.12 -4.54 -3.54
C GLY A 209 -16.00 -5.58 -2.43
N TRP A 210 -15.05 -6.52 -2.49
CA TRP A 210 -14.90 -7.52 -1.44
C TRP A 210 -13.48 -8.06 -1.29
N ILE A 211 -13.16 -8.50 -0.08
CA ILE A 211 -11.93 -9.20 0.28
C ILE A 211 -12.30 -10.43 1.12
N GLU A 212 -11.79 -11.59 0.73
CA GLU A 212 -11.90 -12.84 1.48
C GLU A 212 -10.53 -13.16 2.09
N GLY A 213 -10.48 -13.22 3.39
CA GLY A 213 -9.28 -13.55 4.17
C GLY A 213 -9.48 -14.78 5.03
N GLU A 214 -8.44 -15.14 5.76
CA GLU A 214 -8.48 -16.26 6.72
C GLU A 214 -9.29 -15.90 7.96
N GLU A 215 -9.13 -14.69 8.46
CA GLU A 215 -9.74 -14.23 9.71
C GLU A 215 -11.09 -13.56 9.49
N ARG A 216 -11.30 -13.02 8.30
CA ARG A 216 -12.51 -12.23 8.00
C ARG A 216 -12.82 -12.12 6.52
N LEU A 217 -14.08 -11.77 6.27
CA LEU A 217 -14.61 -11.36 4.98
C LEU A 217 -15.08 -9.92 5.09
N ILE A 218 -14.69 -9.06 4.16
CA ILE A 218 -15.09 -7.65 4.09
C ILE A 218 -15.79 -7.43 2.75
N THR A 219 -17.01 -6.92 2.74
CA THR A 219 -17.76 -6.75 1.48
C THR A 219 -18.71 -5.57 1.48
N THR A 220 -18.74 -4.85 0.36
CA THR A 220 -19.75 -3.82 0.02
C THR A 220 -20.79 -4.34 -0.97
N VAL A 221 -20.70 -5.61 -1.37
CA VAL A 221 -21.64 -6.25 -2.31
C VAL A 221 -22.29 -7.46 -1.67
N SER A 222 -23.60 -7.58 -1.81
CA SER A 222 -24.34 -8.79 -1.38
C SER A 222 -23.99 -9.95 -2.32
N LYS A 223 -23.50 -11.05 -1.74
CA LYS A 223 -23.02 -12.19 -2.51
C LYS A 223 -22.97 -13.43 -1.64
N THR A 224 -23.01 -14.60 -2.29
CA THR A 224 -22.70 -15.87 -1.66
C THR A 224 -21.21 -16.17 -1.80
N PHE A 225 -20.57 -16.50 -0.68
CA PHE A 225 -19.16 -16.87 -0.60
C PHE A 225 -19.03 -18.35 -0.26
N ASP A 226 -18.05 -19.03 -0.83
CA ASP A 226 -17.67 -20.35 -0.40
C ASP A 226 -16.85 -20.22 0.88
N TRP A 227 -17.33 -20.80 1.99
CA TRP A 227 -16.58 -20.75 3.24
C TRP A 227 -15.33 -21.63 3.15
N PRO A 228 -14.13 -21.06 3.14
CA PRO A 228 -12.92 -21.83 2.87
C PRO A 228 -12.35 -22.53 4.11
N GLY A 229 -12.84 -22.14 5.29
CA GLY A 229 -12.34 -22.59 6.57
C GLY A 229 -13.00 -23.90 7.06
N GLN A 230 -12.52 -24.35 8.20
CA GLN A 230 -13.19 -25.38 9.00
C GLN A 230 -14.50 -24.82 9.58
N ALA A 231 -15.31 -25.66 10.21
CA ALA A 231 -16.44 -25.18 10.98
C ALA A 231 -16.02 -24.12 12.01
N ALA A 232 -16.74 -23.03 12.08
CA ALA A 232 -16.38 -21.90 12.94
C ALA A 232 -17.61 -21.15 13.41
N SER A 233 -17.50 -20.53 14.58
CA SER A 233 -18.41 -19.47 15.01
C SER A 233 -17.96 -18.16 14.38
N ILE A 234 -18.88 -17.43 13.78
CA ILE A 234 -18.60 -16.14 13.13
C ILE A 234 -19.46 -15.03 13.74
N ARG A 235 -18.93 -13.82 13.67
CA ARG A 235 -19.67 -12.59 14.00
C ARG A 235 -19.85 -11.78 12.73
N ARG A 236 -21.07 -11.31 12.49
CA ARG A 236 -21.39 -10.48 11.33
C ARG A 236 -21.76 -9.07 11.76
N TYR A 237 -20.97 -8.11 11.34
CA TYR A 237 -21.15 -6.67 11.57
C TYR A 237 -21.72 -6.04 10.32
N ARG A 238 -22.78 -5.23 10.47
CA ARG A 238 -23.41 -4.52 9.36
C ARG A 238 -23.40 -3.02 9.63
N TYR A 239 -22.81 -2.28 8.72
CA TYR A 239 -22.66 -0.83 8.83
C TYR A 239 -23.52 -0.11 7.81
N SER A 240 -24.09 1.03 8.22
CA SER A 240 -24.88 1.93 7.38
C SER A 240 -24.01 2.58 6.29
N ASP A 241 -24.63 3.39 5.45
CA ASP A 241 -23.93 4.25 4.49
C ASP A 241 -23.17 5.42 5.13
N GLN A 242 -23.30 5.62 6.44
CA GLN A 242 -22.54 6.59 7.23
C GLN A 242 -21.40 5.93 8.04
N GLY A 243 -21.28 4.60 7.99
CA GLY A 243 -20.32 3.84 8.77
C GLY A 243 -20.74 3.53 10.20
N ASP A 244 -22.01 3.71 10.54
CA ASP A 244 -22.54 3.38 11.85
C ASP A 244 -22.93 1.91 11.93
N LEU A 245 -22.62 1.25 13.05
CA LEU A 245 -23.07 -0.10 13.31
C LEU A 245 -24.59 -0.12 13.46
N LEU A 246 -25.29 -0.87 12.61
CA LEU A 246 -26.76 -0.86 12.55
C LEU A 246 -27.43 -1.61 13.71
N ALA A 247 -26.76 -2.64 14.22
CA ALA A 247 -27.22 -3.46 15.35
C ALA A 247 -26.03 -4.22 15.94
N PRO A 248 -26.13 -4.76 17.16
CA PRO A 248 -25.16 -5.69 17.68
C PRO A 248 -24.85 -6.81 16.67
N PRO A 249 -23.60 -7.32 16.60
CA PRO A 249 -23.24 -8.32 15.60
C PRO A 249 -24.00 -9.63 15.82
N ASP A 250 -24.50 -10.19 14.73
CA ASP A 250 -25.09 -11.53 14.73
C ASP A 250 -23.99 -12.57 14.93
N ARG A 251 -24.30 -13.59 15.73
CA ARG A 251 -23.46 -14.79 15.84
C ARG A 251 -24.08 -15.92 15.02
N LEU A 252 -23.28 -16.57 14.21
CA LEU A 252 -23.69 -17.66 13.33
C LEU A 252 -22.67 -18.78 13.42
N GLU A 253 -23.15 -20.02 13.35
CA GLU A 253 -22.30 -21.20 13.18
C GLU A 253 -22.25 -21.57 11.71
N ILE A 254 -21.06 -21.76 11.16
CA ILE A 254 -20.86 -22.17 9.79
C ILE A 254 -20.05 -23.47 9.72
N LYS A 255 -20.49 -24.41 8.88
CA LYS A 255 -19.82 -25.69 8.67
C LYS A 255 -18.76 -25.57 7.57
N ALA A 256 -17.75 -26.42 7.64
CA ALA A 256 -16.76 -26.54 6.57
C ALA A 256 -17.44 -26.80 5.22
N GLY A 257 -17.01 -26.07 4.17
CA GLY A 257 -17.57 -26.19 2.83
C GLY A 257 -18.98 -25.63 2.65
N GLN A 258 -19.56 -25.03 3.69
CA GLN A 258 -20.86 -24.37 3.59
C GLN A 258 -20.76 -23.07 2.80
N LYS A 259 -21.80 -22.75 2.06
CA LYS A 259 -21.96 -21.42 1.43
C LYS A 259 -22.45 -20.41 2.45
N LEU A 260 -21.79 -19.27 2.51
CA LEU A 260 -22.17 -18.13 3.35
C LEU A 260 -22.84 -17.07 2.49
N GLU A 261 -24.13 -16.91 2.68
CA GLU A 261 -24.86 -15.80 2.07
C GLU A 261 -24.66 -14.52 2.91
N VAL A 262 -24.09 -13.49 2.28
CA VAL A 262 -23.83 -12.21 2.92
C VAL A 262 -24.67 -11.13 2.26
N SER A 263 -25.58 -10.55 3.02
CA SER A 263 -26.31 -9.35 2.64
C SER A 263 -25.59 -8.10 3.13
N VAL A 264 -25.55 -7.08 2.29
CA VAL A 264 -24.96 -5.78 2.62
C VAL A 264 -26.07 -4.73 2.69
N PRO A 265 -26.10 -3.86 3.73
CA PRO A 265 -27.01 -2.74 3.79
C PRO A 265 -26.86 -1.82 2.57
N LYS A 266 -27.93 -1.13 2.18
CA LYS A 266 -27.88 -0.21 1.04
C LYS A 266 -26.74 0.80 1.21
N ARG A 267 -25.78 0.78 0.27
CA ARG A 267 -24.54 1.59 0.29
C ARG A 267 -23.64 1.35 1.51
N GLY A 268 -23.90 0.31 2.28
CA GLY A 268 -23.21 -0.01 3.51
C GLY A 268 -22.00 -0.94 3.31
N LEU A 269 -21.61 -1.54 4.41
CA LEU A 269 -20.50 -2.50 4.50
C LEU A 269 -20.93 -3.65 5.43
N THR A 270 -20.53 -4.86 5.08
CA THR A 270 -20.65 -6.00 5.97
C THR A 270 -19.27 -6.61 6.20
N ILE A 271 -18.96 -6.87 7.45
CA ILE A 271 -17.74 -7.57 7.86
C ILE A 271 -18.14 -8.83 8.62
N VAL A 272 -17.58 -9.96 8.19
CA VAL A 272 -17.73 -11.24 8.88
C VAL A 272 -16.38 -11.58 9.49
N GLU A 273 -16.34 -11.77 10.78
CA GLU A 273 -15.15 -12.08 11.57
C GLU A 273 -15.28 -13.50 12.12
N ILE A 274 -14.24 -14.31 11.99
CA ILE A 274 -14.16 -15.60 12.65
C ILE A 274 -13.96 -15.34 14.14
N SER A 275 -14.87 -15.85 14.96
CA SER A 275 -14.64 -15.87 16.40
C SER A 275 -13.62 -16.97 16.66
N GLY A 276 -12.41 -16.59 17.04
CA GLY A 276 -11.42 -17.57 17.48
C GLY A 276 -11.96 -18.42 18.64
N PRO A 277 -11.35 -19.57 18.93
CA PRO A 277 -11.65 -20.30 20.15
C PRO A 277 -11.45 -19.35 21.34
N GLN A 278 -12.47 -19.22 22.16
CA GLN A 278 -12.40 -18.50 23.43
C GLN A 278 -11.46 -19.23 24.39
#